data_84168cefe153f3f31a3c655bcd74d689
#
_entry.id   84168cefe153f3f31a3c655bcd74d689
#
_cell.length_a   1.000
_cell.length_b   1.000
_cell.length_c   1.000
_cell.angle_alpha   90.00
_cell.angle_beta   90.00
_cell.angle_gamma   90.00
#
_symmetry.space_group_name_H-M   'P 1'
#
loop_
_entity.id
_entity.type
_entity.pdbx_description
1 polymer ?
#
loop_
_entity_poly.entity_id
_entity_poly.type
_entity_poly.pdbx_seq_one_letter_code
_entity_poly.pdbx_strand_id
1 'polypeptide(L)'
;VWGCAEDQADENGKWLQTMCDQFNSEHPDWDLTFEYGVCSEQDAGKIVPQDPENSGDVYFFANDQLQTLVDANAIAKLGGETADYVKKTNSDAIVDSVSVDGAVYGVPFTTNTWFMYYDKSKFTDSDVKSLDKMLEKNKVAFNITEGWYMSSFFLANGCKYFGKDGKDNSAGVDISGDKGTQATQAMVSLVNNPNFVNDLQGVGIAGLRDGSVGAYFSGSWDYKS
;
A
#
# COMPACT_ATOMS: atom_id res chain seq x y z
N VAL A 1 -18.56 -5.30 8.61
CA VAL A 1 -17.28 -4.59 8.49
C VAL A 1 -16.24 -5.54 7.94
N TRP A 2 -15.54 -5.11 6.87
CA TRP A 2 -14.49 -5.91 6.24
C TRP A 2 -13.12 -5.23 6.40
N GLY A 3 -12.10 -6.00 6.79
CA GLY A 3 -10.73 -5.52 6.98
C GLY A 3 -9.70 -6.61 6.71
N CYS A 4 -8.42 -6.25 6.82
CA CYS A 4 -7.32 -7.19 6.65
C CYS A 4 -7.35 -8.32 7.67
N ALA A 5 -6.77 -9.46 7.33
CA ALA A 5 -6.71 -10.62 8.22
C ALA A 5 -5.92 -10.30 9.50
N GLU A 6 -4.82 -9.55 9.38
CA GLU A 6 -3.98 -9.14 10.50
C GLU A 6 -4.69 -8.26 11.51
N ASP A 7 -5.63 -7.42 11.10
CA ASP A 7 -6.43 -6.55 11.99
C ASP A 7 -7.45 -7.32 12.79
N GLN A 8 -7.75 -8.57 12.40
CA GLN A 8 -8.70 -9.46 13.01
C GLN A 8 -8.06 -10.63 13.76
N ALA A 9 -6.73 -10.76 13.68
CA ALA A 9 -5.99 -11.87 14.28
C ALA A 9 -5.85 -11.74 15.80
N ASP A 10 -5.90 -12.87 16.50
CA ASP A 10 -5.75 -12.95 17.96
C ASP A 10 -4.40 -12.38 18.43
N GLU A 11 -3.33 -12.70 17.73
CA GLU A 11 -1.97 -12.22 18.01
C GLU A 11 -1.83 -10.71 17.90
N ASN A 12 -2.69 -10.04 17.15
CA ASN A 12 -2.75 -8.59 17.01
C ASN A 12 -3.84 -7.94 17.88
N GLY A 13 -4.44 -8.73 18.81
CA GLY A 13 -5.43 -8.25 19.76
C GLY A 13 -6.81 -8.01 19.16
N LYS A 14 -7.11 -8.58 17.99
CA LYS A 14 -8.40 -8.39 17.29
C LYS A 14 -8.76 -6.90 17.19
N TRP A 15 -7.85 -6.12 16.65
CA TRP A 15 -8.00 -4.67 16.63
C TRP A 15 -9.34 -4.21 16.03
N LEU A 16 -9.76 -4.77 14.90
CA LEU A 16 -11.00 -4.38 14.24
C LEU A 16 -12.22 -4.63 15.13
N GLN A 17 -12.32 -5.81 15.73
CA GLN A 17 -13.39 -6.15 16.67
C GLN A 17 -13.39 -5.23 17.88
N THR A 18 -12.20 -4.96 18.44
CA THR A 18 -12.04 -4.06 19.59
C THR A 18 -12.54 -2.66 19.27
N MET A 19 -12.26 -2.13 18.07
CA MET A 19 -12.76 -0.82 17.65
C MET A 19 -14.28 -0.81 17.46
N CYS A 20 -14.84 -1.88 16.88
CA CYS A 20 -16.30 -2.04 16.74
C CYS A 20 -16.99 -2.12 18.11
N ASP A 21 -16.44 -2.86 19.06
CA ASP A 21 -16.95 -2.99 20.43
C ASP A 21 -16.89 -1.64 21.16
N GLN A 22 -15.80 -0.89 20.99
CA GLN A 22 -15.69 0.46 21.53
C GLN A 22 -16.74 1.39 20.95
N PHE A 23 -16.90 1.39 19.62
CA PHE A 23 -17.93 2.19 18.95
C PHE A 23 -19.34 1.86 19.48
N ASN A 24 -19.66 0.57 19.62
CA ASN A 24 -20.94 0.15 20.16
C ASN A 24 -21.15 0.64 21.60
N SER A 25 -20.09 0.62 22.42
CA SER A 25 -20.16 1.11 23.81
C SER A 25 -20.36 2.62 23.92
N GLU A 26 -19.85 3.38 22.93
CA GLU A 26 -20.01 4.84 22.84
C GLU A 26 -21.37 5.27 22.27
N HIS A 27 -22.09 4.33 21.64
CA HIS A 27 -23.41 4.55 21.06
C HIS A 27 -24.48 3.59 21.63
N PRO A 28 -24.73 3.62 22.95
CA PRO A 28 -25.61 2.65 23.63
C PRO A 28 -27.07 2.69 23.16
N ASP A 29 -27.48 3.79 22.50
CA ASP A 29 -28.82 3.94 21.95
C ASP A 29 -28.98 3.32 20.55
N TRP A 30 -27.90 2.77 19.99
CA TRP A 30 -27.89 2.11 18.70
C TRP A 30 -27.92 0.60 18.90
N ASP A 31 -28.82 -0.09 18.25
CA ASP A 31 -28.88 -1.57 18.26
C ASP A 31 -28.00 -2.09 17.13
N LEU A 32 -26.69 -2.24 17.41
CA LEU A 32 -25.69 -2.61 16.43
C LEU A 32 -25.24 -4.06 16.62
N THR A 33 -25.21 -4.81 15.53
CA THR A 33 -24.57 -6.10 15.41
C THR A 33 -23.51 -6.04 14.32
N PHE A 34 -22.28 -6.46 14.64
CA PHE A 34 -21.19 -6.45 13.67
C PHE A 34 -20.94 -7.84 13.11
N GLU A 35 -20.94 -7.93 11.78
CA GLU A 35 -20.46 -9.09 11.05
C GLU A 35 -19.11 -8.73 10.41
N TYR A 36 -18.15 -9.66 10.50
CA TYR A 36 -16.78 -9.42 10.05
C TYR A 36 -16.46 -10.28 8.83
N GLY A 37 -15.79 -9.65 7.85
CA GLY A 37 -15.24 -10.32 6.68
C GLY A 37 -13.77 -9.99 6.49
N VAL A 38 -13.06 -10.87 5.81
CA VAL A 38 -11.66 -10.64 5.45
C VAL A 38 -11.57 -10.15 4.01
N CYS A 39 -11.09 -8.92 3.86
CA CYS A 39 -10.78 -8.31 2.56
C CYS A 39 -9.59 -7.37 2.77
N SER A 40 -8.50 -7.60 2.03
CA SER A 40 -7.39 -6.67 2.08
C SER A 40 -7.74 -5.36 1.39
N GLU A 41 -7.12 -4.26 1.81
CA GLU A 41 -7.30 -2.95 1.16
C GLU A 41 -6.88 -2.98 -0.31
N GLN A 42 -5.97 -3.87 -0.71
CA GLN A 42 -5.52 -4.04 -2.09
C GLN A 42 -6.53 -4.81 -2.96
N ASP A 43 -7.34 -5.65 -2.36
CA ASP A 43 -8.32 -6.46 -3.07
C ASP A 43 -9.71 -5.85 -3.12
N ALA A 44 -9.99 -4.82 -2.32
CA ALA A 44 -11.31 -4.21 -2.20
C ALA A 44 -11.88 -3.76 -3.54
N GLY A 45 -11.09 -3.08 -4.38
CA GLY A 45 -11.50 -2.62 -5.71
C GLY A 45 -11.80 -3.76 -6.70
N LYS A 46 -11.38 -4.97 -6.39
CA LYS A 46 -11.68 -6.16 -7.20
C LYS A 46 -12.86 -6.96 -6.65
N ILE A 47 -12.93 -7.10 -5.33
CA ILE A 47 -13.90 -7.97 -4.66
C ILE A 47 -15.26 -7.27 -4.51
N VAL A 48 -15.27 -6.04 -3.93
CA VAL A 48 -16.51 -5.33 -3.62
C VAL A 48 -17.35 -5.03 -4.86
N PRO A 49 -16.80 -4.60 -6.02
CA PRO A 49 -17.57 -4.39 -7.23
C PRO A 49 -18.27 -5.63 -7.81
N GLN A 50 -17.85 -6.84 -7.43
CA GLN A 50 -18.47 -8.08 -7.94
C GLN A 50 -19.85 -8.34 -7.32
N ASP A 51 -20.03 -7.94 -6.07
CA ASP A 51 -21.29 -8.08 -5.35
C ASP A 51 -21.42 -7.01 -4.25
N PRO A 52 -21.67 -5.75 -4.59
CA PRO A 52 -21.71 -4.65 -3.63
C PRO A 52 -22.80 -4.81 -2.57
N GLU A 53 -23.93 -5.44 -2.93
CA GLU A 53 -25.08 -5.62 -2.02
C GLU A 53 -24.80 -6.62 -0.90
N ASN A 54 -23.90 -7.58 -1.11
CA ASN A 54 -23.50 -8.59 -0.12
C ASN A 54 -22.09 -8.35 0.44
N SER A 55 -21.46 -7.23 0.08
CA SER A 55 -20.19 -6.81 0.67
C SER A 55 -20.39 -6.12 2.02
N GLY A 56 -19.30 -5.86 2.74
CA GLY A 56 -19.36 -5.13 4.00
C GLY A 56 -19.83 -3.68 3.82
N ASP A 57 -20.75 -3.20 4.68
CA ASP A 57 -21.19 -1.80 4.69
C ASP A 57 -20.04 -0.82 4.94
N VAL A 58 -19.01 -1.26 5.64
CA VAL A 58 -17.77 -0.54 5.89
C VAL A 58 -16.60 -1.46 5.56
N TYR A 59 -15.67 -0.97 4.76
CA TYR A 59 -14.47 -1.73 4.39
C TYR A 59 -13.28 -0.80 4.15
N PHE A 60 -12.07 -1.37 4.28
CA PHE A 60 -10.84 -0.68 3.96
C PHE A 60 -10.50 -0.84 2.48
N PHE A 61 -9.91 0.20 1.89
CA PHE A 61 -9.42 0.16 0.52
C PHE A 61 -8.15 1.02 0.35
N ALA A 62 -7.29 0.62 -0.56
CA ALA A 62 -6.17 1.46 -0.99
C ALA A 62 -6.66 2.56 -1.94
N ASN A 63 -6.17 3.78 -1.79
CA ASN A 63 -6.68 4.95 -2.49
C ASN A 63 -6.53 4.91 -4.03
N ASP A 64 -5.61 4.10 -4.56
CA ASP A 64 -5.47 3.84 -5.99
C ASP A 64 -6.67 3.08 -6.59
N GLN A 65 -7.51 2.47 -5.74
CA GLN A 65 -8.73 1.76 -6.14
C GLN A 65 -10.00 2.63 -6.07
N LEU A 66 -9.88 3.85 -5.55
CA LEU A 66 -11.03 4.72 -5.33
C LEU A 66 -11.87 4.92 -6.60
N GLN A 67 -11.25 5.24 -7.73
CA GLN A 67 -11.98 5.45 -8.98
C GLN A 67 -12.74 4.18 -9.42
N THR A 68 -12.12 3.01 -9.30
CA THR A 68 -12.77 1.72 -9.63
C THR A 68 -14.02 1.48 -8.77
N LEU A 69 -13.93 1.77 -7.47
CA LEU A 69 -15.04 1.62 -6.54
C LEU A 69 -16.18 2.61 -6.84
N VAL A 70 -15.84 3.85 -7.18
CA VAL A 70 -16.82 4.88 -7.55
C VAL A 70 -17.52 4.53 -8.86
N ASP A 71 -16.79 4.15 -9.90
CA ASP A 71 -17.33 3.79 -11.20
C ASP A 71 -18.26 2.56 -11.14
N ALA A 72 -17.96 1.65 -10.22
CA ALA A 72 -18.80 0.47 -9.96
C ALA A 72 -20.01 0.73 -9.04
N ASN A 73 -20.18 1.96 -8.53
CA ASN A 73 -21.13 2.31 -7.47
C ASN A 73 -21.00 1.41 -6.23
N ALA A 74 -19.78 0.96 -5.93
CA ALA A 74 -19.47 0.07 -4.82
C ALA A 74 -19.12 0.82 -3.53
N ILE A 75 -18.99 2.15 -3.61
CA ILE A 75 -18.71 3.03 -2.47
C ILE A 75 -19.61 4.26 -2.51
N ALA A 76 -20.10 4.67 -1.35
CA ALA A 76 -20.99 5.81 -1.23
C ALA A 76 -20.21 7.11 -0.98
N LYS A 77 -20.71 8.21 -1.55
CA LYS A 77 -20.25 9.56 -1.23
C LYS A 77 -20.52 9.85 0.25
N LEU A 78 -19.51 10.29 0.97
CA LEU A 78 -19.65 10.78 2.32
C LEU A 78 -20.30 12.18 2.33
N GLY A 79 -21.16 12.41 3.29
CA GLY A 79 -21.84 13.69 3.46
C GLY A 79 -21.75 14.20 4.90
N GLY A 80 -22.31 15.42 5.13
CA GLY A 80 -22.49 16.00 6.46
C GLY A 80 -21.20 16.07 7.27
N GLU A 81 -21.31 15.77 8.54
CA GLU A 81 -20.22 15.90 9.50
C GLU A 81 -19.00 15.03 9.18
N THR A 82 -19.18 13.86 8.57
CA THR A 82 -18.06 12.98 8.21
C THR A 82 -17.18 13.60 7.12
N ALA A 83 -17.79 14.13 6.06
CA ALA A 83 -17.04 14.79 5.00
C ALA A 83 -16.34 16.07 5.50
N ASP A 84 -16.99 16.83 6.38
CA ASP A 84 -16.42 18.02 7.00
C ASP A 84 -15.26 17.67 7.94
N TYR A 85 -15.38 16.58 8.69
CA TYR A 85 -14.30 16.05 9.53
C TYR A 85 -13.07 15.70 8.68
N VAL A 86 -13.24 14.95 7.59
CA VAL A 86 -12.14 14.60 6.68
C VAL A 86 -11.42 15.84 6.16
N LYS A 87 -12.17 16.84 5.69
CA LYS A 87 -11.59 18.10 5.16
C LYS A 87 -10.91 18.95 6.24
N LYS A 88 -11.40 18.92 7.47
CA LYS A 88 -10.86 19.71 8.58
C LYS A 88 -9.60 19.12 9.20
N THR A 89 -9.50 17.79 9.23
CA THR A 89 -8.46 17.07 9.98
C THR A 89 -7.29 16.62 9.13
N ASN A 90 -7.39 16.73 7.80
CA ASN A 90 -6.36 16.27 6.88
C ASN A 90 -5.84 17.40 5.97
N SER A 91 -4.64 17.23 5.43
CA SER A 91 -4.12 18.15 4.40
C SER A 91 -4.88 17.98 3.08
N ASP A 92 -4.84 19.01 2.23
CA ASP A 92 -5.51 18.98 0.93
C ASP A 92 -5.10 17.77 0.09
N ALA A 93 -3.82 17.39 0.09
CA ALA A 93 -3.32 16.23 -0.64
C ALA A 93 -3.95 14.91 -0.16
N ILE A 94 -4.18 14.76 1.14
CA ILE A 94 -4.85 13.58 1.71
C ILE A 94 -6.34 13.61 1.40
N VAL A 95 -6.99 14.75 1.52
CA VAL A 95 -8.41 14.91 1.12
C VAL A 95 -8.60 14.57 -0.36
N ASP A 96 -7.70 15.05 -1.22
CA ASP A 96 -7.73 14.76 -2.65
C ASP A 96 -7.58 13.25 -2.94
N SER A 97 -6.78 12.53 -2.14
CA SER A 97 -6.56 11.08 -2.32
C SER A 97 -7.79 10.21 -2.04
N VAL A 98 -8.79 10.75 -1.35
CA VAL A 98 -10.07 10.08 -1.05
C VAL A 98 -11.26 10.79 -1.71
N SER A 99 -11.00 11.64 -2.71
CA SER A 99 -12.03 12.45 -3.39
C SER A 99 -12.05 12.19 -4.89
N VAL A 100 -13.25 12.17 -5.48
CA VAL A 100 -13.51 12.15 -6.91
C VAL A 100 -14.47 13.28 -7.23
N ASP A 101 -14.15 14.11 -8.22
CA ASP A 101 -14.94 15.28 -8.64
C ASP A 101 -15.34 16.20 -7.47
N GLY A 102 -14.44 16.38 -6.51
CA GLY A 102 -14.65 17.23 -5.32
C GLY A 102 -15.55 16.62 -4.23
N ALA A 103 -16.03 15.42 -4.42
CA ALA A 103 -16.78 14.67 -3.42
C ALA A 103 -15.87 13.69 -2.66
N VAL A 104 -15.99 13.64 -1.34
CA VAL A 104 -15.25 12.73 -0.46
C VAL A 104 -15.96 11.39 -0.40
N TYR A 105 -15.21 10.29 -0.54
CA TYR A 105 -15.73 8.92 -0.51
C TYR A 105 -15.12 8.06 0.59
N GLY A 106 -14.00 8.46 1.17
CA GLY A 106 -13.33 7.70 2.22
C GLY A 106 -12.85 8.55 3.38
N VAL A 107 -12.76 7.93 4.54
CA VAL A 107 -12.08 8.51 5.70
C VAL A 107 -10.63 8.04 5.68
N PRO A 108 -9.63 8.94 5.58
CA PRO A 108 -8.22 8.55 5.60
C PRO A 108 -7.88 7.84 6.91
N PHE A 109 -7.31 6.64 6.81
CA PHE A 109 -6.94 5.84 7.97
C PHE A 109 -5.43 5.92 8.24
N THR A 110 -4.61 5.62 7.23
CA THR A 110 -3.16 5.67 7.34
C THR A 110 -2.52 6.03 6.01
N THR A 111 -1.31 6.58 6.07
CA THR A 111 -0.43 6.68 4.90
C THR A 111 0.43 5.43 4.86
N ASN A 112 0.34 4.67 3.75
CA ASN A 112 1.11 3.47 3.59
C ASN A 112 2.20 3.67 2.53
N THR A 113 3.41 3.19 2.83
CA THR A 113 4.53 3.14 1.89
C THR A 113 5.45 2.00 2.25
N TRP A 114 6.23 1.54 1.28
CA TRP A 114 7.31 0.62 1.56
C TRP A 114 8.61 1.37 1.85
N PHE A 115 9.49 0.73 2.60
CA PHE A 115 10.81 1.22 2.98
C PHE A 115 11.78 0.04 3.12
N MET A 116 13.01 0.33 3.50
CA MET A 116 14.04 -0.68 3.59
C MET A 116 14.34 -1.03 5.04
N TYR A 117 14.34 -2.32 5.32
CA TYR A 117 14.94 -2.91 6.52
C TYR A 117 16.36 -3.35 6.18
N TYR A 118 17.33 -3.06 7.04
CA TYR A 118 18.70 -3.50 6.82
C TYR A 118 19.45 -3.80 8.12
N ASP A 119 20.41 -4.71 8.02
CA ASP A 119 21.31 -5.07 9.09
C ASP A 119 22.47 -4.07 9.18
N LYS A 120 22.51 -3.28 10.25
CA LYS A 120 23.54 -2.27 10.49
C LYS A 120 24.95 -2.87 10.67
N SER A 121 25.07 -4.16 10.94
CA SER A 121 26.38 -4.83 10.98
C SER A 121 26.95 -5.08 9.58
N LYS A 122 26.11 -5.08 8.55
CA LYS A 122 26.48 -5.37 7.15
C LYS A 122 26.61 -4.11 6.30
N PHE A 123 25.89 -3.06 6.65
CA PHE A 123 25.85 -1.81 5.89
C PHE A 123 26.05 -0.60 6.78
N THR A 124 26.81 0.37 6.28
CA THR A 124 26.91 1.70 6.88
C THR A 124 25.78 2.61 6.36
N ASP A 125 25.54 3.74 7.03
CA ASP A 125 24.59 4.77 6.58
C ASP A 125 24.92 5.35 5.19
N SER A 126 26.17 5.23 4.75
CA SER A 126 26.61 5.63 3.41
C SER A 126 26.25 4.59 2.36
N ASP A 127 26.32 3.30 2.71
CA ASP A 127 26.05 2.20 1.78
C ASP A 127 24.57 2.15 1.40
N VAL A 128 23.70 2.34 2.38
CA VAL A 128 22.23 2.24 2.19
C VAL A 128 21.63 3.36 1.34
N LYS A 129 22.45 4.35 0.96
CA LYS A 129 22.05 5.40 0.01
C LYS A 129 22.22 5.02 -1.45
N SER A 130 22.78 3.84 -1.74
CA SER A 130 23.01 3.35 -3.09
C SER A 130 22.81 1.85 -3.15
N LEU A 131 21.85 1.42 -3.97
CA LEU A 131 21.57 0.00 -4.18
C LEU A 131 22.81 -0.74 -4.70
N ASP A 132 23.59 -0.13 -5.62
CA ASP A 132 24.79 -0.72 -6.16
C ASP A 132 25.84 -1.00 -5.06
N LYS A 133 26.06 -0.03 -4.16
CA LYS A 133 26.99 -0.22 -3.03
C LYS A 133 26.54 -1.30 -2.06
N MET A 134 25.23 -1.45 -1.87
CA MET A 134 24.68 -2.51 -1.04
C MET A 134 24.91 -3.87 -1.69
N LEU A 135 24.66 -3.99 -2.99
CA LEU A 135 24.86 -5.22 -3.77
C LEU A 135 26.33 -5.64 -3.91
N GLU A 136 27.27 -4.68 -3.78
CA GLU A 136 28.70 -4.99 -3.69
C GLU A 136 29.09 -5.70 -2.38
N LYS A 137 28.31 -5.50 -1.32
CA LYS A 137 28.64 -5.94 0.04
C LYS A 137 27.85 -7.15 0.52
N ASN A 138 26.56 -7.20 0.22
CA ASN A 138 25.69 -8.25 0.73
C ASN A 138 24.47 -8.45 -0.15
N LYS A 139 23.72 -9.51 0.11
CA LYS A 139 22.45 -9.76 -0.57
C LYS A 139 21.39 -8.74 -0.17
N VAL A 140 20.66 -8.26 -1.19
CA VAL A 140 19.53 -7.35 -1.05
C VAL A 140 18.31 -7.98 -1.71
N ALA A 141 17.24 -8.10 -0.95
CA ALA A 141 15.98 -8.65 -1.43
C ALA A 141 15.00 -7.51 -1.80
N PHE A 142 14.40 -7.62 -2.97
CA PHE A 142 13.44 -6.65 -3.50
C PHE A 142 12.43 -7.35 -4.41
N ASN A 143 11.14 -7.08 -4.23
CA ASN A 143 10.11 -7.65 -5.10
C ASN A 143 10.00 -6.87 -6.41
N ILE A 144 10.80 -7.26 -7.40
CA ILE A 144 10.82 -6.60 -8.72
C ILE A 144 9.65 -7.03 -9.62
N THR A 145 8.88 -8.03 -9.24
CA THR A 145 7.79 -8.57 -10.04
C THR A 145 6.46 -7.89 -9.77
N GLU A 146 6.38 -7.09 -8.71
CA GLU A 146 5.18 -6.36 -8.35
C GLU A 146 5.25 -4.90 -8.79
N GLY A 147 4.18 -4.42 -9.43
CA GLY A 147 4.12 -3.08 -10.02
C GLY A 147 4.38 -1.96 -9.02
N TRP A 148 3.91 -2.08 -7.78
CA TRP A 148 4.15 -1.10 -6.72
C TRP A 148 5.65 -0.87 -6.47
N TYR A 149 6.41 -1.93 -6.29
CA TYR A 149 7.85 -1.83 -6.06
C TYR A 149 8.60 -1.46 -7.35
N MET A 150 8.30 -2.16 -8.45
CA MET A 150 8.97 -2.00 -9.74
C MET A 150 8.81 -0.58 -10.30
N SER A 151 7.67 0.08 -10.10
CA SER A 151 7.40 1.43 -10.59
C SER A 151 8.42 2.46 -10.12
N SER A 152 9.08 2.22 -8.97
CA SER A 152 10.13 3.10 -8.44
C SER A 152 11.29 3.31 -9.40
N PHE A 153 11.68 2.30 -10.19
CA PHE A 153 12.75 2.42 -11.19
C PHE A 153 12.37 3.36 -12.32
N PHE A 154 11.14 3.26 -12.79
CA PHE A 154 10.63 4.12 -13.86
C PHE A 154 10.44 5.56 -13.38
N LEU A 155 9.83 5.75 -12.21
CA LEU A 155 9.61 7.07 -11.63
C LEU A 155 10.93 7.78 -11.30
N ALA A 156 11.90 7.06 -10.72
CA ALA A 156 13.22 7.60 -10.42
C ALA A 156 13.96 8.06 -11.68
N ASN A 157 13.72 7.40 -12.82
CA ASN A 157 14.31 7.79 -14.10
C ASN A 157 13.48 8.84 -14.86
N GLY A 158 12.41 9.37 -14.24
CA GLY A 158 11.59 10.46 -14.76
C GLY A 158 10.53 10.05 -15.77
N CYS A 159 10.13 8.77 -15.79
CA CYS A 159 8.91 8.31 -16.42
C CYS A 159 7.67 8.89 -15.72
N LYS A 160 6.52 8.86 -16.37
CA LYS A 160 5.29 9.43 -15.85
C LYS A 160 4.21 8.35 -15.71
N TYR A 161 3.52 8.38 -14.59
CA TYR A 161 2.33 7.60 -14.37
C TYR A 161 1.17 8.57 -14.16
N PHE A 162 0.11 8.38 -14.95
CA PHE A 162 -1.11 9.18 -14.85
C PHE A 162 -0.89 10.70 -15.02
N GLY A 163 -0.12 11.07 -16.08
CA GLY A 163 0.13 12.46 -16.44
C GLY A 163 1.21 13.15 -15.60
N LYS A 164 1.17 14.48 -15.62
CA LYS A 164 2.21 15.32 -15.02
C LYS A 164 2.25 15.24 -13.49
N ASP A 165 1.09 15.14 -12.87
CA ASP A 165 0.86 15.20 -11.42
C ASP A 165 0.32 13.89 -10.84
N GLY A 166 0.25 12.83 -11.65
CA GLY A 166 -0.18 11.51 -11.19
C GLY A 166 -1.70 11.36 -11.01
N LYS A 167 -2.51 12.28 -11.56
CA LYS A 167 -3.96 12.32 -11.34
C LYS A 167 -4.79 12.13 -12.63
N ASP A 168 -4.15 12.10 -13.79
CA ASP A 168 -4.82 11.95 -15.08
C ASP A 168 -4.82 10.48 -15.52
N ASN A 169 -5.89 9.75 -15.16
CA ASN A 169 -6.05 8.35 -15.55
C ASN A 169 -6.07 8.16 -17.07
N SER A 170 -6.53 9.17 -17.84
CA SER A 170 -6.57 9.09 -19.29
C SER A 170 -5.18 9.14 -19.95
N ALA A 171 -4.21 9.72 -19.27
CA ALA A 171 -2.81 9.75 -19.73
C ALA A 171 -2.11 8.39 -19.57
N GLY A 172 -2.63 7.50 -18.71
CA GLY A 172 -2.06 6.19 -18.50
C GLY A 172 -0.62 6.21 -18.00
N VAL A 173 0.11 5.14 -18.31
CA VAL A 173 1.51 4.94 -17.91
C VAL A 173 2.43 5.25 -19.09
N ASP A 174 3.28 6.28 -18.97
CA ASP A 174 4.30 6.63 -19.97
C ASP A 174 5.69 6.19 -19.47
N ILE A 175 6.06 4.99 -19.87
CA ILE A 175 7.38 4.38 -19.64
C ILE A 175 8.14 4.19 -20.96
N SER A 176 7.72 4.89 -22.00
CA SER A 176 8.31 4.79 -23.35
C SER A 176 9.62 5.57 -23.49
N GLY A 177 10.33 5.32 -24.59
CA GLY A 177 11.54 6.03 -24.97
C GLY A 177 12.77 5.72 -24.10
N ASP A 178 13.76 6.62 -24.13
CA ASP A 178 15.08 6.41 -23.52
C ASP A 178 15.00 6.22 -22.00
N LYS A 179 14.10 6.93 -21.33
CA LYS A 179 13.94 6.84 -19.88
C LYS A 179 13.44 5.47 -19.45
N GLY A 180 12.42 4.96 -20.12
CA GLY A 180 11.91 3.61 -19.85
C GLY A 180 12.93 2.54 -20.21
N THR A 181 13.66 2.72 -21.31
CA THR A 181 14.74 1.81 -21.69
C THR A 181 15.85 1.76 -20.64
N GLN A 182 16.30 2.91 -20.12
CA GLN A 182 17.31 2.99 -19.07
C GLN A 182 16.84 2.35 -17.76
N ALA A 183 15.58 2.61 -17.35
CA ALA A 183 15.00 1.98 -16.17
C ALA A 183 14.95 0.45 -16.32
N THR A 184 14.54 -0.04 -17.50
CA THR A 184 14.52 -1.48 -17.79
C THR A 184 15.92 -2.07 -17.79
N GLN A 185 16.92 -1.40 -18.35
CA GLN A 185 18.32 -1.84 -18.31
C GLN A 185 18.86 -1.92 -16.87
N ALA A 186 18.51 -0.96 -16.01
CA ALA A 186 18.88 -1.01 -14.59
C ALA A 186 18.25 -2.24 -13.89
N MET A 187 16.98 -2.53 -14.15
CA MET A 187 16.31 -3.72 -13.62
C MET A 187 16.94 -5.02 -14.16
N VAL A 188 17.30 -5.09 -15.45
CA VAL A 188 18.01 -6.24 -16.03
C VAL A 188 19.37 -6.42 -15.35
N SER A 189 20.10 -5.33 -15.11
CA SER A 189 21.37 -5.38 -14.38
C SER A 189 21.20 -5.88 -12.95
N LEU A 190 20.14 -5.43 -12.29
CA LEU A 190 19.80 -5.85 -10.93
C LEU A 190 19.52 -7.34 -10.84
N VAL A 191 18.65 -7.89 -11.70
CA VAL A 191 18.28 -9.31 -11.64
C VAL A 191 19.42 -10.24 -12.03
N ASN A 192 20.42 -9.75 -12.75
CA ASN A 192 21.65 -10.50 -13.07
C ASN A 192 22.74 -10.37 -12.00
N ASN A 193 22.53 -9.55 -10.96
CA ASN A 193 23.50 -9.41 -9.89
C ASN A 193 23.39 -10.61 -8.93
N PRO A 194 24.52 -11.31 -8.61
CA PRO A 194 24.48 -12.49 -7.73
C PRO A 194 24.04 -12.19 -6.29
N ASN A 195 24.10 -10.94 -5.88
CA ASN A 195 23.64 -10.48 -4.56
C ASN A 195 22.20 -9.95 -4.59
N PHE A 196 21.53 -9.96 -5.73
CA PHE A 196 20.10 -9.68 -5.80
C PHE A 196 19.28 -10.93 -5.45
N VAL A 197 18.23 -10.72 -4.65
CA VAL A 197 17.23 -11.74 -4.32
C VAL A 197 15.85 -11.18 -4.68
N ASN A 198 15.13 -11.85 -5.58
CA ASN A 198 13.74 -11.48 -5.82
C ASN A 198 12.90 -11.90 -4.62
N ASP A 199 12.32 -10.93 -3.93
CA ASP A 199 11.57 -11.16 -2.69
C ASP A 199 10.16 -11.66 -3.00
N LEU A 200 10.06 -12.97 -3.13
CA LEU A 200 8.79 -13.65 -3.30
C LEU A 200 8.46 -14.42 -2.01
N GLN A 201 7.22 -14.31 -1.55
CA GLN A 201 6.71 -15.09 -0.42
C GLN A 201 7.52 -14.96 0.89
N GLY A 202 8.05 -13.78 1.17
CA GLY A 202 8.74 -13.48 2.42
C GLY A 202 10.19 -14.00 2.50
N VAL A 203 10.84 -14.24 1.37
CA VAL A 203 12.26 -14.62 1.33
C VAL A 203 13.15 -13.53 1.94
N GLY A 204 12.81 -12.25 1.73
CA GLY A 204 13.57 -11.12 2.26
C GLY A 204 13.58 -11.07 3.78
N ILE A 205 12.40 -11.17 4.41
CA ILE A 205 12.28 -11.14 5.88
C ILE A 205 12.91 -12.38 6.53
N ALA A 206 12.70 -13.57 5.96
CA ALA A 206 13.33 -14.79 6.45
C ALA A 206 14.86 -14.69 6.36
N GLY A 207 15.38 -14.17 5.24
CA GLY A 207 16.81 -13.99 5.02
C GLY A 207 17.43 -12.91 5.90
N LEU A 208 16.69 -11.84 6.27
CA LEU A 208 17.18 -10.85 7.24
C LEU A 208 17.31 -11.46 8.63
N ARG A 209 16.35 -12.29 9.04
CA ARG A 209 16.36 -12.99 10.35
C ARG A 209 17.50 -13.99 10.48
N ASP A 210 17.75 -14.81 9.46
CA ASP A 210 18.81 -15.81 9.48
C ASP A 210 20.18 -15.29 9.07
N GLY A 211 20.24 -14.01 8.64
CA GLY A 211 21.45 -13.35 8.23
C GLY A 211 21.91 -13.67 6.81
N SER A 212 21.17 -14.40 6.00
CA SER A 212 21.50 -14.70 4.59
C SER A 212 21.25 -13.52 3.66
N VAL A 213 20.40 -12.56 4.05
CA VAL A 213 20.13 -11.30 3.36
C VAL A 213 20.53 -10.15 4.27
N GLY A 214 21.16 -9.12 3.73
CA GLY A 214 21.55 -7.94 4.50
C GLY A 214 20.51 -6.83 4.53
N ALA A 215 19.66 -6.77 3.52
CA ALA A 215 18.56 -5.80 3.45
C ALA A 215 17.41 -6.31 2.60
N TYR A 216 16.19 -5.88 2.93
CA TYR A 216 15.02 -6.10 2.10
C TYR A 216 14.07 -4.91 2.17
N PHE A 217 13.21 -4.81 1.17
CA PHE A 217 12.23 -3.74 1.06
C PHE A 217 10.84 -4.28 1.35
N SER A 218 10.16 -3.67 2.32
CA SER A 218 8.82 -4.01 2.75
C SER A 218 8.20 -2.81 3.47
N GLY A 219 7.09 -2.98 4.15
CA GLY A 219 6.39 -1.91 4.87
C GLY A 219 6.22 -2.19 6.36
N SER A 220 5.39 -1.36 6.99
CA SER A 220 5.12 -1.46 8.44
C SER A 220 4.45 -2.77 8.86
N TRP A 221 3.85 -3.50 7.93
CA TRP A 221 3.25 -4.82 8.18
C TRP A 221 4.26 -5.88 8.63
N ASP A 222 5.54 -5.72 8.30
CA ASP A 222 6.61 -6.64 8.71
C ASP A 222 7.33 -6.23 10.00
N TYR A 223 6.90 -5.14 10.65
CA TYR A 223 7.59 -4.58 11.82
C TYR A 223 7.73 -5.56 12.99
N LYS A 224 6.74 -6.44 13.20
CA LYS A 224 6.74 -7.43 14.28
C LYS A 224 7.27 -8.79 13.87
N SER A 225 7.59 -8.94 12.61
CA SER A 225 7.98 -10.22 11.99
C SER A 225 9.45 -10.60 12.16
#